data_5448527e3730952fa584303f6ea91530
#
_entry.id   5448527e3730952fa584303f6ea91530
#
_cell.length_a   1.000
_cell.length_b   1.000
_cell.length_c   1.000
_cell.angle_alpha   90.00
_cell.angle_beta   90.00
_cell.angle_gamma   90.00
#
_symmetry.space_group_name_H-M   'P 1'
#
loop_
_entity.id
_entity.type
_entity.pdbx_description
1 polymer ?
#
loop_
_entity_poly.entity_id
_entity_poly.type
_entity_poly.pdbx_seq_one_letter_code
_entity_poly.pdbx_strand_id
1 'polypeptide(L)'
;KSQTVWGSTPPSAYDVAAPPPLDAPPQPLSPPQGGKSLQAAAGVVAPPAPKKGFPKIIVFLGVILLLVVVAYLLFNYVFNKKETSQGAELVWWGLWENSSIITPLIEEYQQKNPDVKITYVGQSQQDYRERLTNAIASGKGPDIFRFHNSWVPMFRNELDALPSTVMSAGEFAQTFYPIAAKDLVSGTSIVGIPLEYDGLALYINEQIFEDSVKTPPKTWNDLRQTAIELTIKDEEGVIQQAGVALGTTTNVEHWPEILAHMMLQNGVNLAKPQSGLTEDALRFYTIF
;
A
#
# COMPACT_ATOMS: atom_id res chain seq x y z
N LYS A 1 -51.97 -8.77 8.23
CA LYS A 1 -52.03 -7.32 7.87
C LYS A 1 -50.98 -6.61 8.72
N SER A 2 -49.82 -6.42 8.18
CA SER A 2 -48.77 -5.53 8.70
C SER A 2 -48.22 -4.77 7.51
N GLN A 3 -48.43 -3.47 7.49
CA GLN A 3 -47.98 -2.57 6.45
C GLN A 3 -46.53 -2.20 6.77
N THR A 4 -45.66 -2.43 5.83
CA THR A 4 -44.29 -1.87 5.80
C THR A 4 -44.36 -0.49 5.16
N VAL A 5 -44.04 0.54 5.95
CA VAL A 5 -43.88 1.92 5.48
C VAL A 5 -42.43 2.10 5.09
N TRP A 6 -42.14 2.20 3.80
CA TRP A 6 -40.92 2.78 3.27
C TRP A 6 -41.24 4.12 2.64
N GLY A 7 -40.82 5.18 3.28
CA GLY A 7 -40.90 6.52 2.74
C GLY A 7 -39.98 7.46 3.50
N SER A 8 -38.79 7.66 2.99
CA SER A 8 -38.04 8.89 3.23
C SER A 8 -37.15 9.15 2.02
N THR A 9 -37.52 10.18 1.30
CA THR A 9 -36.78 10.86 0.24
C THR A 9 -35.39 11.26 0.71
N PRO A 10 -34.32 11.11 -0.09
CA PRO A 10 -33.01 11.65 0.24
C PRO A 10 -33.04 13.18 0.15
N PRO A 11 -32.30 13.90 1.01
CA PRO A 11 -32.21 15.35 0.93
C PRO A 11 -31.48 15.78 -0.34
N SER A 12 -32.06 16.81 -0.95
CA SER A 12 -31.55 17.51 -2.12
C SER A 12 -30.14 18.05 -1.93
N ALA A 13 -29.39 18.05 -3.04
CA ALA A 13 -28.03 18.56 -3.16
C ALA A 13 -27.85 19.92 -2.54
N TYR A 14 -26.76 20.05 -1.78
CA TYR A 14 -26.27 21.34 -1.30
C TYR A 14 -25.82 22.20 -2.48
N ASP A 15 -26.43 23.38 -2.61
CA ASP A 15 -25.92 24.48 -3.42
C ASP A 15 -24.55 24.90 -2.93
N VAL A 16 -23.53 24.51 -3.67
CA VAL A 16 -22.18 25.03 -3.50
C VAL A 16 -22.08 26.30 -4.35
N ALA A 17 -22.07 27.42 -3.69
CA ALA A 17 -21.79 28.71 -4.32
C ALA A 17 -20.41 28.69 -4.99
N ALA A 18 -20.37 29.14 -6.25
CA ALA A 18 -19.14 29.24 -7.03
C ALA A 18 -18.16 30.24 -6.37
N PRO A 19 -16.85 29.98 -6.38
CA PRO A 19 -15.86 30.92 -5.88
C PRO A 19 -15.78 32.16 -6.78
N PRO A 20 -15.47 33.33 -6.21
CA PRO A 20 -15.32 34.57 -6.97
C PRO A 20 -14.13 34.48 -7.95
N PRO A 21 -14.17 35.23 -9.08
CA PRO A 21 -13.10 35.21 -10.08
C PRO A 21 -11.83 35.85 -9.51
N LEU A 22 -10.69 35.21 -9.81
CA LEU A 22 -9.35 35.69 -9.49
C LEU A 22 -9.05 36.98 -10.26
N ASP A 23 -8.62 38.01 -9.51
CA ASP A 23 -8.17 39.27 -10.05
C ASP A 23 -7.03 39.14 -11.07
N ALA A 24 -7.10 40.01 -12.10
CA ALA A 24 -6.12 40.08 -13.17
C ALA A 24 -4.74 40.55 -12.67
N PRO A 25 -3.64 40.14 -13.32
CA PRO A 25 -2.30 40.53 -12.93
C PRO A 25 -2.04 42.03 -13.15
N PRO A 26 -1.24 42.70 -12.29
CA PRO A 26 -0.93 44.10 -12.44
C PRO A 26 -0.07 44.40 -13.65
N GLN A 27 -0.43 45.46 -14.39
CA GLN A 27 0.31 45.98 -15.54
C GLN A 27 1.64 46.61 -15.12
N PRO A 28 2.70 46.55 -15.93
CA PRO A 28 3.98 47.19 -15.63
C PRO A 28 3.91 48.73 -15.76
N LEU A 29 4.44 49.42 -14.77
CA LEU A 29 4.57 50.87 -14.73
C LEU A 29 5.64 51.36 -15.74
N SER A 30 5.26 52.33 -16.52
CA SER A 30 6.12 53.07 -17.46
C SER A 30 7.15 53.94 -16.75
N PRO A 31 8.35 54.17 -17.28
CA PRO A 31 9.35 55.01 -16.65
C PRO A 31 9.03 56.53 -16.88
N PRO A 32 9.38 57.39 -15.92
CA PRO A 32 9.17 58.83 -16.06
C PRO A 32 10.17 59.45 -17.04
N GLN A 33 9.66 60.18 -17.99
CA GLN A 33 10.43 61.13 -18.81
C GLN A 33 10.53 62.47 -18.03
N GLY A 34 11.67 63.06 -18.07
CA GLY A 34 11.85 64.40 -17.56
C GLY A 34 13.29 64.89 -17.66
N GLY A 35 13.61 65.50 -18.77
CA GLY A 35 14.87 66.15 -19.03
C GLY A 35 15.09 67.43 -18.22
N LYS A 36 16.35 67.82 -18.17
CA LYS A 36 16.77 69.23 -18.35
C LYS A 36 18.28 69.29 -18.52
N SER A 37 18.65 69.79 -19.69
CA SER A 37 19.95 70.27 -20.02
C SER A 37 20.38 71.45 -19.12
N LEU A 38 21.62 71.51 -18.71
CA LEU A 38 22.29 72.76 -18.40
C LEU A 38 23.70 72.72 -18.95
N GLN A 39 23.96 73.76 -19.73
CA GLN A 39 25.15 74.07 -20.47
C GLN A 39 26.20 74.76 -19.61
N ALA A 40 27.45 74.51 -19.93
CA ALA A 40 28.58 75.41 -19.93
C ALA A 40 29.32 75.77 -18.63
N ALA A 41 30.58 75.42 -18.58
CA ALA A 41 31.65 76.43 -18.42
C ALA A 41 33.01 75.79 -18.78
N ALA A 42 33.67 76.43 -19.71
CA ALA A 42 35.01 76.06 -20.15
C ALA A 42 36.04 76.47 -19.05
N GLY A 43 36.79 75.49 -18.54
CA GLY A 43 37.97 75.72 -17.72
C GLY A 43 39.18 75.06 -18.37
N VAL A 44 40.19 75.88 -18.68
CA VAL A 44 41.48 75.45 -19.21
C VAL A 44 42.17 74.54 -18.25
N VAL A 45 42.45 73.34 -18.63
CA VAL A 45 43.17 72.34 -17.82
C VAL A 45 44.56 72.05 -18.47
N ALA A 46 45.57 72.15 -17.64
CA ALA A 46 46.95 71.82 -18.00
C ALA A 46 47.13 70.30 -18.34
N PRO A 47 48.08 69.92 -19.18
CA PRO A 47 48.24 68.56 -19.63
C PRO A 47 48.63 67.64 -18.47
N PRO A 48 47.99 66.48 -18.37
CA PRO A 48 48.32 65.52 -17.32
C PRO A 48 49.63 64.79 -17.55
N ALA A 49 50.36 64.57 -16.49
CA ALA A 49 51.59 63.78 -16.49
C ALA A 49 51.32 62.29 -16.95
N PRO A 50 52.27 61.63 -17.61
CA PRO A 50 52.11 60.30 -18.14
C PRO A 50 51.89 59.29 -16.97
N LYS A 51 50.68 58.72 -16.93
CA LYS A 51 50.39 57.57 -16.02
C LYS A 51 51.17 56.37 -16.54
N LYS A 52 52.07 55.83 -15.71
CA LYS A 52 52.69 54.53 -15.93
C LYS A 52 51.56 53.47 -15.92
N GLY A 53 51.15 53.07 -17.10
CA GLY A 53 50.16 52.01 -17.26
C GLY A 53 50.73 50.68 -16.80
N PHE A 54 49.99 49.99 -16.00
CA PHE A 54 50.29 48.59 -15.67
C PHE A 54 50.51 47.79 -16.96
N PRO A 55 51.50 46.93 -17.03
CA PRO A 55 51.76 46.14 -18.21
C PRO A 55 50.50 45.27 -18.53
N LYS A 56 49.93 45.47 -19.74
CA LYS A 56 48.69 44.79 -20.16
C LYS A 56 48.74 43.26 -20.03
N ILE A 57 49.94 42.70 -20.02
CA ILE A 57 50.21 41.26 -19.77
C ILE A 57 49.79 40.83 -18.36
N ILE A 58 50.04 41.64 -17.30
CA ILE A 58 49.69 41.31 -15.92
C ILE A 58 48.14 41.31 -15.77
N VAL A 59 47.45 42.26 -16.42
CA VAL A 59 46.00 42.32 -16.40
C VAL A 59 45.41 41.08 -17.15
N PHE A 60 46.00 40.72 -18.26
CA PHE A 60 45.57 39.56 -19.06
C PHE A 60 45.80 38.23 -18.29
N LEU A 61 46.93 38.05 -17.64
CA LEU A 61 47.19 36.88 -16.78
C LEU A 61 46.28 36.83 -15.55
N GLY A 62 45.93 37.96 -14.94
CA GLY A 62 44.95 38.06 -13.85
C GLY A 62 43.54 37.64 -14.29
N VAL A 63 43.10 38.03 -15.51
CA VAL A 63 41.79 37.62 -16.06
C VAL A 63 41.77 36.12 -16.33
N ILE A 64 42.87 35.57 -16.90
CA ILE A 64 42.93 34.09 -17.14
C ILE A 64 42.86 33.34 -15.80
N LEU A 65 43.65 33.77 -14.79
CA LEU A 65 43.63 33.12 -13.49
C LEU A 65 42.24 33.20 -12.86
N LEU A 66 41.54 34.34 -12.95
CA LEU A 66 40.18 34.49 -12.46
C LEU A 66 39.22 33.54 -13.20
N LEU A 67 39.33 33.42 -14.52
CA LEU A 67 38.48 32.48 -15.30
C LEU A 67 38.75 31.02 -14.92
N VAL A 68 40.00 30.64 -14.67
CA VAL A 68 40.38 29.29 -14.21
C VAL A 68 39.81 29.03 -12.82
N VAL A 69 39.88 30.00 -11.90
CA VAL A 69 39.29 29.86 -10.56
C VAL A 69 37.76 29.76 -10.62
N VAL A 70 37.14 30.61 -11.43
CA VAL A 70 35.68 30.55 -11.63
C VAL A 70 35.29 29.20 -12.27
N ALA A 71 36.01 28.75 -13.29
CA ALA A 71 35.77 27.45 -13.91
C ALA A 71 35.96 26.29 -12.90
N TYR A 72 37.02 26.35 -12.07
CA TYR A 72 37.24 25.38 -11.00
C TYR A 72 36.12 25.39 -9.95
N LEU A 73 35.65 26.56 -9.54
CA LEU A 73 34.55 26.71 -8.59
C LEU A 73 33.21 26.20 -9.19
N LEU A 74 32.97 26.53 -10.46
CA LEU A 74 31.80 26.01 -11.18
C LEU A 74 31.86 24.50 -11.37
N PHE A 75 33.03 23.97 -11.72
CA PHE A 75 33.27 22.54 -11.82
C PHE A 75 33.00 21.84 -10.49
N ASN A 76 33.60 22.34 -9.38
CA ASN A 76 33.31 21.81 -8.04
C ASN A 76 31.86 21.99 -7.63
N TYR A 77 31.20 23.10 -7.98
CA TYR A 77 29.77 23.31 -7.69
C TYR A 77 28.88 22.35 -8.45
N VAL A 78 29.18 22.08 -9.73
CA VAL A 78 28.36 21.19 -10.57
C VAL A 78 28.66 19.71 -10.31
N PHE A 79 29.95 19.34 -10.17
CA PHE A 79 30.38 17.95 -10.01
C PHE A 79 30.50 17.47 -8.57
N ASN A 80 30.72 18.37 -7.59
CA ASN A 80 30.65 18.07 -6.17
C ASN A 80 29.29 18.45 -5.53
N LYS A 81 28.26 18.76 -6.31
CA LYS A 81 26.92 18.59 -5.80
C LYS A 81 26.78 17.09 -5.50
N LYS A 82 27.21 16.65 -4.32
CA LYS A 82 26.62 15.47 -3.70
C LYS A 82 25.13 15.74 -3.84
N GLU A 83 24.45 15.00 -4.69
CA GLU A 83 23.05 14.78 -4.47
C GLU A 83 22.98 14.37 -3.00
N THR A 84 22.57 15.26 -2.14
CA THR A 84 21.98 14.86 -0.88
C THR A 84 20.83 14.00 -1.33
N SER A 85 21.06 12.70 -1.40
CA SER A 85 19.97 11.74 -1.53
C SER A 85 19.06 12.12 -0.38
N GLN A 86 17.95 12.78 -0.69
CA GLN A 86 16.90 12.92 0.31
C GLN A 86 16.56 11.48 0.63
N GLY A 87 16.93 11.07 1.83
CA GLY A 87 16.72 9.70 2.26
C GLY A 87 15.27 9.34 2.04
N ALA A 88 15.01 8.15 1.55
CA ALA A 88 13.64 7.68 1.34
C ALA A 88 12.96 7.55 2.71
N GLU A 89 11.86 8.28 2.90
CA GLU A 89 10.96 8.06 4.03
C GLU A 89 9.78 7.22 3.56
N LEU A 90 9.65 6.01 4.12
CA LEU A 90 8.63 5.03 3.74
C LEU A 90 7.68 4.80 4.91
N VAL A 91 6.41 4.72 4.62
CA VAL A 91 5.36 4.34 5.58
C VAL A 91 4.91 2.91 5.29
N TRP A 92 5.00 2.04 6.28
CA TRP A 92 4.56 0.65 6.20
C TRP A 92 3.34 0.42 7.08
N TRP A 93 2.19 0.08 6.47
CA TRP A 93 1.00 -0.36 7.18
C TRP A 93 1.03 -1.87 7.39
N GLY A 94 1.17 -2.29 8.66
CA GLY A 94 1.02 -3.68 9.10
C GLY A 94 -0.38 -3.94 9.63
N LEU A 95 -0.77 -5.20 9.74
CA LEU A 95 -2.13 -5.56 10.11
C LEU A 95 -2.22 -6.48 11.34
N TRP A 96 -1.42 -7.52 11.41
CA TRP A 96 -1.41 -8.48 12.52
C TRP A 96 -0.12 -8.43 13.34
N GLU A 97 0.98 -8.08 12.70
CA GLU A 97 2.29 -8.09 13.31
C GLU A 97 2.43 -6.97 14.34
N ASN A 98 2.78 -7.35 15.57
CA ASN A 98 3.08 -6.37 16.60
C ASN A 98 4.34 -5.58 16.22
N SER A 99 4.34 -4.28 16.50
CA SER A 99 5.49 -3.40 16.25
C SER A 99 6.77 -3.91 16.93
N SER A 100 6.66 -4.58 18.08
CA SER A 100 7.82 -5.18 18.78
C SER A 100 8.54 -6.27 17.97
N ILE A 101 7.86 -6.90 17.02
CA ILE A 101 8.44 -7.91 16.11
C ILE A 101 9.06 -7.23 14.89
N ILE A 102 8.39 -6.22 14.35
CA ILE A 102 8.78 -5.56 13.10
C ILE A 102 9.87 -4.51 13.33
N THR A 103 9.83 -3.77 14.45
CA THR A 103 10.80 -2.71 14.74
C THR A 103 12.26 -3.18 14.66
N PRO A 104 12.67 -4.30 15.28
CA PRO A 104 14.06 -4.77 15.18
C PRO A 104 14.51 -5.06 13.74
N LEU A 105 13.60 -5.58 12.89
CA LEU A 105 13.89 -5.85 11.48
C LEU A 105 14.09 -4.54 10.69
N ILE A 106 13.26 -3.54 10.97
CA ILE A 106 13.39 -2.21 10.37
C ILE A 106 14.72 -1.56 10.81
N GLU A 107 15.06 -1.63 12.09
CA GLU A 107 16.31 -1.08 12.63
C GLU A 107 17.53 -1.74 11.98
N GLU A 108 17.54 -3.07 11.84
CA GLU A 108 18.60 -3.80 11.16
C GLU A 108 18.71 -3.38 9.68
N TYR A 109 17.60 -3.20 9.00
CA TYR A 109 17.59 -2.74 7.61
C TYR A 109 18.13 -1.31 7.49
N GLN A 110 17.69 -0.40 8.34
CA GLN A 110 18.14 1.00 8.35
C GLN A 110 19.64 1.15 8.71
N GLN A 111 20.17 0.28 9.57
CA GLN A 111 21.62 0.25 9.84
C GLN A 111 22.43 -0.06 8.59
N LYS A 112 21.92 -0.92 7.71
CA LYS A 112 22.55 -1.28 6.43
C LYS A 112 22.25 -0.27 5.33
N ASN A 113 21.16 0.49 5.46
CA ASN A 113 20.64 1.46 4.49
C ASN A 113 20.32 2.79 5.19
N PRO A 114 21.35 3.58 5.60
CA PRO A 114 21.15 4.76 6.44
C PRO A 114 20.37 5.90 5.77
N ASP A 115 20.26 5.87 4.45
CA ASP A 115 19.46 6.83 3.67
C ASP A 115 17.97 6.45 3.58
N VAL A 116 17.55 5.34 4.19
CA VAL A 116 16.16 4.89 4.21
C VAL A 116 15.61 4.94 5.63
N LYS A 117 14.48 5.60 5.81
CA LYS A 117 13.73 5.62 7.06
C LYS A 117 12.37 4.98 6.86
N ILE A 118 12.04 3.98 7.66
CA ILE A 118 10.76 3.25 7.58
C ILE A 118 9.97 3.51 8.86
N THR A 119 8.74 3.98 8.70
CA THR A 119 7.79 4.15 9.80
C THR A 119 6.73 3.04 9.72
N TYR A 120 6.71 2.15 10.70
CA TYR A 120 5.72 1.10 10.80
C TYR A 120 4.47 1.59 11.55
N VAL A 121 3.29 1.37 10.95
CA VAL A 121 2.00 1.75 11.52
C VAL A 121 1.09 0.52 11.55
N GLY A 122 0.89 -0.05 12.74
CA GLY A 122 -0.07 -1.13 12.95
C GLY A 122 -1.50 -0.64 12.72
N GLN A 123 -2.25 -1.35 11.89
CA GLN A 123 -3.63 -1.05 11.54
C GLN A 123 -4.61 -1.99 12.25
N SER A 124 -5.83 -1.50 12.53
CA SER A 124 -6.95 -2.37 12.92
C SER A 124 -7.42 -3.20 11.71
N GLN A 125 -7.81 -4.44 11.94
CA GLN A 125 -8.39 -5.31 10.92
C GLN A 125 -9.77 -4.81 10.46
N GLN A 126 -10.54 -4.23 11.38
CA GLN A 126 -11.86 -3.71 11.07
C GLN A 126 -11.79 -2.63 9.99
N ASP A 127 -12.52 -2.83 8.91
CA ASP A 127 -12.63 -1.91 7.77
C ASP A 127 -11.27 -1.55 7.12
N TYR A 128 -10.23 -2.38 7.31
CA TYR A 128 -8.88 -2.12 6.83
C TYR A 128 -8.84 -1.91 5.31
N ARG A 129 -9.52 -2.78 4.54
CA ARG A 129 -9.56 -2.68 3.08
C ARG A 129 -10.12 -1.36 2.61
N GLU A 130 -11.22 -0.89 3.23
CA GLU A 130 -11.85 0.38 2.90
C GLU A 130 -10.94 1.57 3.25
N ARG A 131 -10.35 1.57 4.45
CA ARG A 131 -9.39 2.60 4.86
C ARG A 131 -8.19 2.68 3.92
N LEU A 132 -7.62 1.53 3.55
CA LEU A 132 -6.49 1.45 2.62
C LEU A 132 -6.88 2.03 1.26
N THR A 133 -8.02 1.60 0.70
CA THR A 133 -8.52 2.10 -0.58
C THR A 133 -8.71 3.61 -0.56
N ASN A 134 -9.34 4.15 0.49
CA ASN A 134 -9.58 5.58 0.64
C ASN A 134 -8.28 6.37 0.84
N ALA A 135 -7.31 5.82 1.57
CA ALA A 135 -6.01 6.45 1.77
C ALA A 135 -5.22 6.54 0.44
N ILE A 136 -5.18 5.45 -0.32
CA ILE A 136 -4.53 5.42 -1.65
C ILE A 136 -5.23 6.41 -2.59
N ALA A 137 -6.55 6.36 -2.72
CA ALA A 137 -7.31 7.23 -3.60
C ALA A 137 -7.15 8.73 -3.28
N SER A 138 -6.89 9.08 -2.01
CA SER A 138 -6.63 10.45 -1.57
C SER A 138 -5.15 10.87 -1.64
N GLY A 139 -4.26 10.02 -2.13
CA GLY A 139 -2.82 10.27 -2.18
C GLY A 139 -2.14 10.30 -0.80
N LYS A 140 -2.77 9.69 0.21
CA LYS A 140 -2.27 9.59 1.59
C LYS A 140 -2.05 8.14 2.01
N GLY A 141 -2.00 7.24 1.05
CA GLY A 141 -1.73 5.82 1.28
C GLY A 141 -0.30 5.58 1.76
N PRO A 142 -0.02 4.41 2.35
CA PRO A 142 1.33 3.98 2.69
C PRO A 142 2.11 3.57 1.43
N ASP A 143 3.45 3.52 1.56
CA ASP A 143 4.35 3.01 0.52
C ASP A 143 4.38 1.48 0.52
N ILE A 144 4.24 0.87 1.70
CA ILE A 144 4.21 -0.58 1.89
C ILE A 144 2.97 -0.92 2.71
N PHE A 145 2.22 -1.94 2.28
CA PHE A 145 1.02 -2.34 2.99
C PHE A 145 0.73 -3.84 2.90
N ARG A 146 0.03 -4.33 3.91
CA ARG A 146 -0.51 -5.68 3.90
C ARG A 146 -1.77 -5.74 3.06
N PHE A 147 -1.91 -6.80 2.26
CA PHE A 147 -3.15 -7.08 1.54
C PHE A 147 -3.35 -8.59 1.41
N HIS A 148 -4.59 -9.00 1.24
CA HIS A 148 -4.94 -10.37 0.98
C HIS A 148 -4.73 -10.69 -0.52
N ASN A 149 -4.22 -11.87 -0.85
CA ASN A 149 -3.94 -12.28 -2.24
C ASN A 149 -5.13 -12.11 -3.18
N SER A 150 -6.37 -12.34 -2.70
CA SER A 150 -7.59 -12.13 -3.48
C SER A 150 -7.87 -10.67 -3.85
N TRP A 151 -7.15 -9.71 -3.26
CA TRP A 151 -7.31 -8.28 -3.55
C TRP A 151 -6.46 -7.80 -4.74
N VAL A 152 -5.55 -8.63 -5.25
CA VAL A 152 -4.70 -8.28 -6.40
C VAL A 152 -5.50 -7.73 -7.60
N PRO A 153 -6.64 -8.32 -8.03
CA PRO A 153 -7.41 -7.75 -9.13
C PRO A 153 -7.96 -6.35 -8.84
N MET A 154 -8.30 -6.06 -7.58
CA MET A 154 -8.86 -4.78 -7.15
C MET A 154 -7.76 -3.70 -7.10
N PHE A 155 -6.58 -4.03 -6.61
CA PHE A 155 -5.44 -3.12 -6.47
C PHE A 155 -4.46 -3.14 -7.64
N ARG A 156 -4.86 -3.70 -8.79
CA ARG A 156 -3.94 -3.91 -9.94
C ARG A 156 -3.22 -2.64 -10.40
N ASN A 157 -3.88 -1.50 -10.32
CA ASN A 157 -3.33 -0.22 -10.79
C ASN A 157 -2.51 0.51 -9.71
N GLU A 158 -2.64 0.09 -8.47
CA GLU A 158 -2.01 0.67 -7.29
C GLU A 158 -0.80 -0.14 -6.81
N LEU A 159 -0.63 -1.38 -7.32
CA LEU A 159 0.49 -2.25 -6.99
C LEU A 159 1.61 -2.06 -8.00
N ASP A 160 2.77 -1.63 -7.52
CA ASP A 160 3.99 -1.59 -8.32
C ASP A 160 4.60 -2.99 -8.49
N ALA A 161 5.14 -3.25 -9.66
CA ALA A 161 5.86 -4.49 -9.91
C ALA A 161 7.24 -4.46 -9.26
N LEU A 162 7.57 -5.52 -8.52
CA LEU A 162 8.91 -5.72 -8.00
C LEU A 162 9.92 -5.80 -9.16
N PRO A 163 11.00 -5.00 -9.14
CA PRO A 163 12.02 -5.06 -10.18
C PRO A 163 12.63 -6.46 -10.31
N SER A 164 12.77 -6.97 -11.52
CA SER A 164 13.37 -8.30 -11.79
C SER A 164 14.84 -8.40 -11.33
N THR A 165 15.51 -7.27 -11.10
CA THR A 165 16.84 -7.18 -10.48
C THR A 165 16.83 -7.50 -8.99
N VAL A 166 15.68 -7.38 -8.31
CA VAL A 166 15.49 -7.76 -6.91
C VAL A 166 15.11 -9.23 -6.82
N MET A 167 14.15 -9.67 -7.62
CA MET A 167 13.72 -11.06 -7.69
C MET A 167 13.04 -11.33 -9.04
N SER A 168 13.46 -12.39 -9.73
CA SER A 168 12.80 -12.85 -10.94
C SER A 168 11.56 -13.70 -10.64
N ALA A 169 10.61 -13.78 -11.58
CA ALA A 169 9.42 -14.64 -11.43
C ALA A 169 9.79 -16.12 -11.26
N GLY A 170 10.88 -16.56 -11.90
CA GLY A 170 11.40 -17.94 -11.74
C GLY A 170 11.94 -18.20 -10.34
N GLU A 171 12.68 -17.27 -9.78
CA GLU A 171 13.18 -17.34 -8.40
C GLU A 171 12.04 -17.29 -7.38
N PHE A 172 11.05 -16.41 -7.60
CA PHE A 172 9.85 -16.33 -6.78
C PHE A 172 9.11 -17.67 -6.72
N ALA A 173 8.91 -18.32 -7.89
CA ALA A 173 8.23 -19.62 -7.97
C ALA A 173 9.01 -20.79 -7.31
N GLN A 174 10.34 -20.66 -7.18
CA GLN A 174 11.17 -21.62 -6.45
C GLN A 174 11.23 -21.35 -4.95
N THR A 175 11.06 -20.09 -4.54
CA THR A 175 11.17 -19.65 -3.15
C THR A 175 9.87 -19.84 -2.38
N PHE A 176 8.74 -19.56 -3.02
CA PHE A 176 7.42 -19.53 -2.37
C PHE A 176 6.54 -20.69 -2.83
N TYR A 177 5.50 -20.99 -2.05
CA TYR A 177 4.50 -22.00 -2.41
C TYR A 177 3.86 -21.68 -3.78
N PRO A 178 3.47 -22.69 -4.57
CA PRO A 178 2.91 -22.50 -5.90
C PRO A 178 1.68 -21.57 -5.95
N ILE A 179 0.88 -21.52 -4.89
CA ILE A 179 -0.27 -20.63 -4.81
C ILE A 179 0.16 -19.15 -4.83
N ALA A 180 1.27 -18.81 -4.17
CA ALA A 180 1.78 -17.45 -4.16
C ALA A 180 2.16 -16.99 -5.59
N ALA A 181 2.84 -17.83 -6.35
CA ALA A 181 3.17 -17.54 -7.74
C ALA A 181 1.91 -17.37 -8.62
N LYS A 182 0.87 -18.18 -8.38
CA LYS A 182 -0.39 -18.08 -9.11
C LYS A 182 -1.13 -16.77 -8.85
N ASP A 183 -1.09 -16.28 -7.62
CA ASP A 183 -1.89 -15.12 -7.19
C ASP A 183 -1.12 -13.79 -7.29
N LEU A 184 0.21 -13.82 -7.09
CA LEU A 184 1.03 -12.62 -6.97
C LEU A 184 1.95 -12.36 -8.17
N VAL A 185 1.98 -13.27 -9.16
CA VAL A 185 2.77 -13.10 -10.39
C VAL A 185 1.83 -12.97 -11.60
N SER A 186 1.99 -11.90 -12.38
CA SER A 186 1.27 -11.67 -13.63
C SER A 186 2.28 -11.52 -14.77
N GLY A 187 2.39 -12.54 -15.63
CA GLY A 187 3.46 -12.62 -16.63
C GLY A 187 4.83 -12.72 -15.97
N THR A 188 5.64 -11.68 -16.07
CA THR A 188 6.96 -11.58 -15.39
C THR A 188 6.94 -10.63 -14.19
N SER A 189 5.81 -10.00 -13.89
CA SER A 189 5.67 -8.99 -12.85
C SER A 189 5.23 -9.62 -11.53
N ILE A 190 6.02 -9.42 -10.49
CA ILE A 190 5.69 -9.80 -9.11
C ILE A 190 5.05 -8.56 -8.46
N VAL A 191 3.82 -8.67 -7.97
CA VAL A 191 3.05 -7.54 -7.41
C VAL A 191 2.92 -7.58 -5.89
N GLY A 192 3.52 -8.56 -5.25
CA GLY A 192 3.56 -8.68 -3.80
C GLY A 192 4.48 -9.80 -3.35
N ILE A 193 4.98 -9.68 -2.12
CA ILE A 193 5.79 -10.71 -1.46
C ILE A 193 4.95 -11.35 -0.36
N PRO A 194 4.75 -12.68 -0.36
CA PRO A 194 3.98 -13.34 0.68
C PRO A 194 4.75 -13.33 2.01
N LEU A 195 4.13 -12.84 3.08
CA LEU A 195 4.65 -12.95 4.44
C LEU A 195 4.12 -14.17 5.16
N GLU A 196 2.87 -14.55 4.86
CA GLU A 196 2.18 -15.64 5.50
C GLU A 196 1.48 -16.51 4.46
N TYR A 197 1.30 -17.76 4.83
CA TYR A 197 0.49 -18.73 4.12
C TYR A 197 -0.54 -19.26 5.11
N ASP A 198 -1.80 -19.25 4.71
CA ASP A 198 -2.91 -19.72 5.52
C ASP A 198 -3.68 -20.81 4.77
N GLY A 199 -4.40 -21.66 5.52
CA GLY A 199 -5.19 -22.74 4.96
C GLY A 199 -6.14 -23.34 5.99
N LEU A 200 -7.20 -23.97 5.50
CA LEU A 200 -8.13 -24.69 6.36
C LEU A 200 -7.51 -25.98 6.86
N ALA A 201 -7.69 -26.25 8.14
CA ALA A 201 -7.37 -27.51 8.78
C ALA A 201 -8.50 -27.90 9.75
N LEU A 202 -8.73 -29.18 9.91
CA LEU A 202 -9.64 -29.68 10.92
C LEU A 202 -8.88 -29.82 12.23
N TYR A 203 -9.23 -28.99 13.20
CA TYR A 203 -8.75 -29.11 14.57
C TYR A 203 -9.73 -29.97 15.37
N ILE A 204 -9.19 -30.86 16.18
CA ILE A 204 -9.97 -31.69 17.08
C ILE A 204 -9.58 -31.42 18.55
N ASN A 205 -10.53 -31.54 19.45
CA ASN A 205 -10.27 -31.61 20.88
C ASN A 205 -9.94 -33.07 21.21
N GLU A 206 -8.67 -33.37 21.45
CA GLU A 206 -8.18 -34.74 21.69
C GLU A 206 -8.91 -35.38 22.89
N GLN A 207 -9.12 -34.67 24.00
CA GLN A 207 -9.78 -35.17 25.17
C GLN A 207 -11.21 -35.62 24.86
N ILE A 208 -11.99 -34.82 24.11
CA ILE A 208 -13.38 -35.20 23.76
C ILE A 208 -13.36 -36.46 22.88
N PHE A 209 -12.41 -36.59 21.98
CA PHE A 209 -12.31 -37.76 21.11
C PHE A 209 -11.89 -39.01 21.88
N GLU A 210 -10.95 -38.88 22.80
CA GLU A 210 -10.51 -39.99 23.68
C GLU A 210 -11.64 -40.45 24.59
N ASP A 211 -12.29 -39.54 25.31
CA ASP A 211 -13.39 -39.85 26.23
C ASP A 211 -14.59 -40.51 25.52
N SER A 212 -14.79 -40.14 24.24
CA SER A 212 -15.88 -40.68 23.42
C SER A 212 -15.45 -41.89 22.57
N VAL A 213 -14.21 -42.33 22.69
CA VAL A 213 -13.62 -43.45 21.89
C VAL A 213 -13.81 -43.21 20.40
N LYS A 214 -13.52 -41.99 19.92
CA LYS A 214 -13.61 -41.57 18.52
C LYS A 214 -12.25 -41.39 17.90
N THR A 215 -12.21 -41.56 16.58
CA THR A 215 -11.03 -41.23 15.75
C THR A 215 -11.31 -40.00 14.91
N PRO A 216 -10.28 -39.21 14.53
CA PRO A 216 -10.47 -38.06 13.63
C PRO A 216 -11.17 -38.45 12.33
N PRO A 217 -12.20 -37.70 11.92
CA PRO A 217 -12.96 -37.99 10.70
C PRO A 217 -12.07 -37.78 9.45
N LYS A 218 -12.25 -38.63 8.45
CA LYS A 218 -11.50 -38.58 7.18
C LYS A 218 -12.32 -38.07 6.01
N THR A 219 -13.65 -38.10 6.14
CA THR A 219 -14.59 -37.64 5.13
C THR A 219 -15.60 -36.68 5.74
N TRP A 220 -16.27 -35.92 4.90
CA TRP A 220 -17.37 -35.04 5.34
C TRP A 220 -18.50 -35.79 6.02
N ASN A 221 -18.81 -37.00 5.54
CA ASN A 221 -19.82 -37.84 6.17
C ASN A 221 -19.36 -38.33 7.55
N ASP A 222 -18.11 -38.72 7.73
CA ASP A 222 -17.56 -39.08 9.03
C ASP A 222 -17.62 -37.88 9.98
N LEU A 223 -17.25 -36.67 9.48
CA LEU A 223 -17.32 -35.45 10.27
C LEU A 223 -18.75 -35.18 10.75
N ARG A 224 -19.73 -35.27 9.82
CA ARG A 224 -21.14 -35.08 10.16
C ARG A 224 -21.63 -36.08 11.20
N GLN A 225 -21.31 -37.37 11.02
CA GLN A 225 -21.70 -38.42 11.98
C GLN A 225 -21.05 -38.18 13.36
N THR A 226 -19.77 -37.88 13.38
CA THR A 226 -19.04 -37.58 14.62
C THR A 226 -19.62 -36.32 15.29
N ALA A 227 -19.94 -35.28 14.54
CA ALA A 227 -20.56 -34.06 15.06
C ALA A 227 -21.92 -34.32 15.73
N ILE A 228 -22.76 -35.17 15.12
CA ILE A 228 -24.05 -35.58 15.72
C ILE A 228 -23.82 -36.28 17.05
N GLU A 229 -22.89 -37.23 17.08
CA GLU A 229 -22.61 -38.06 18.26
C GLU A 229 -21.92 -37.31 19.40
N LEU A 230 -21.14 -36.26 19.09
CA LEU A 230 -20.45 -35.44 20.09
C LEU A 230 -21.26 -34.19 20.53
N THR A 231 -22.39 -33.90 19.86
CA THR A 231 -23.26 -32.81 20.27
C THR A 231 -24.08 -33.19 21.50
N ILE A 232 -23.92 -32.41 22.56
CA ILE A 232 -24.68 -32.57 23.80
C ILE A 232 -25.67 -31.43 23.89
N LYS A 233 -26.96 -31.79 24.10
CA LYS A 233 -28.04 -30.82 24.35
C LYS A 233 -28.67 -31.07 25.69
N ASP A 234 -29.19 -30.02 26.35
CA ASP A 234 -30.01 -30.13 27.53
C ASP A 234 -31.45 -30.55 27.21
N GLU A 235 -32.28 -30.63 28.27
CA GLU A 235 -33.70 -31.04 28.17
C GLU A 235 -34.52 -30.04 27.32
N GLU A 236 -34.12 -28.79 27.27
CA GLU A 236 -34.72 -27.73 26.47
C GLU A 236 -34.21 -27.73 24.99
N GLY A 237 -33.24 -28.57 24.66
CA GLY A 237 -32.64 -28.68 23.33
C GLY A 237 -31.54 -27.65 23.04
N VAL A 238 -31.08 -26.93 24.08
CA VAL A 238 -29.97 -25.96 23.93
C VAL A 238 -28.65 -26.73 23.89
N ILE A 239 -27.80 -26.38 22.92
CA ILE A 239 -26.49 -27.00 22.72
C ILE A 239 -25.54 -26.61 23.87
N GLN A 240 -25.13 -27.57 24.67
CA GLN A 240 -24.14 -27.43 25.73
C GLN A 240 -22.73 -27.73 25.22
N GLN A 241 -22.60 -28.64 24.28
CA GLN A 241 -21.38 -28.95 23.56
C GLN A 241 -21.71 -29.12 22.08
N ALA A 242 -21.08 -28.33 21.22
CA ALA A 242 -21.22 -28.51 19.78
C ALA A 242 -20.22 -29.57 19.29
N GLY A 243 -20.70 -30.51 18.47
CA GLY A 243 -19.85 -31.54 17.87
C GLY A 243 -18.92 -31.00 16.78
N VAL A 244 -19.25 -29.85 16.17
CA VAL A 244 -18.42 -29.15 15.19
C VAL A 244 -18.74 -27.66 15.18
N ALA A 245 -17.74 -26.83 14.92
CA ALA A 245 -17.88 -25.38 14.79
C ALA A 245 -17.90 -24.98 13.30
N LEU A 246 -18.94 -25.35 12.58
CA LEU A 246 -19.23 -24.83 11.23
C LEU A 246 -20.10 -23.57 11.28
N GLY A 247 -21.01 -23.51 12.26
CA GLY A 247 -21.77 -22.33 12.66
C GLY A 247 -22.58 -21.65 11.55
N THR A 248 -22.73 -20.35 11.74
CA THR A 248 -23.44 -19.46 10.81
C THR A 248 -22.50 -18.38 10.30
N THR A 249 -22.96 -17.57 9.35
CA THR A 249 -22.20 -16.43 8.80
C THR A 249 -21.81 -15.36 9.84
N THR A 250 -22.34 -15.43 11.05
CA THR A 250 -22.11 -14.45 12.11
C THR A 250 -21.17 -14.92 13.23
N ASN A 251 -20.96 -16.22 13.35
CA ASN A 251 -20.20 -16.79 14.48
C ASN A 251 -19.02 -17.69 14.06
N VAL A 252 -18.81 -17.91 12.77
CA VAL A 252 -17.63 -18.59 12.22
C VAL A 252 -17.05 -17.73 11.11
N GLU A 253 -15.88 -17.15 11.34
CA GLU A 253 -15.26 -16.17 10.47
C GLU A 253 -14.91 -16.76 9.10
N HIS A 254 -14.43 -18.00 9.04
CA HIS A 254 -14.00 -18.69 7.80
C HIS A 254 -15.09 -19.54 7.14
N TRP A 255 -16.36 -19.25 7.40
CA TRP A 255 -17.46 -19.96 6.74
C TRP A 255 -17.41 -19.88 5.19
N PRO A 256 -16.98 -18.76 4.55
CA PRO A 256 -16.91 -18.70 3.09
C PRO A 256 -15.88 -19.68 2.52
N GLU A 257 -14.72 -19.79 3.16
CA GLU A 257 -13.66 -20.70 2.77
C GLU A 257 -14.06 -22.16 2.97
N ILE A 258 -14.73 -22.48 4.07
CA ILE A 258 -15.25 -23.82 4.36
C ILE A 258 -16.28 -24.22 3.29
N LEU A 259 -17.24 -23.35 3.01
CA LEU A 259 -18.26 -23.59 2.00
C LEU A 259 -17.65 -23.69 0.59
N ALA A 260 -16.73 -22.80 0.23
CA ALA A 260 -16.02 -22.87 -1.04
C ALA A 260 -15.22 -24.17 -1.19
N HIS A 261 -14.59 -24.64 -0.11
CA HIS A 261 -13.88 -25.92 -0.09
C HIS A 261 -14.82 -27.10 -0.35
N MET A 262 -15.99 -27.14 0.31
CA MET A 262 -17.02 -28.16 0.06
C MET A 262 -17.51 -28.11 -1.40
N MET A 263 -17.76 -26.92 -1.94
CA MET A 263 -18.19 -26.72 -3.33
C MET A 263 -17.12 -27.25 -4.30
N LEU A 264 -15.85 -26.90 -4.11
CA LEU A 264 -14.73 -27.36 -4.95
C LEU A 264 -14.59 -28.88 -4.93
N GLN A 265 -14.69 -29.52 -3.75
CA GLN A 265 -14.63 -30.97 -3.61
C GLN A 265 -15.85 -31.66 -4.24
N ASN A 266 -16.99 -30.99 -4.28
CA ASN A 266 -18.19 -31.46 -5.00
C ASN A 266 -18.15 -31.18 -6.51
N GLY A 267 -17.05 -30.62 -7.04
CA GLY A 267 -16.87 -30.38 -8.48
C GLY A 267 -17.47 -29.07 -8.99
N VAL A 268 -17.83 -28.14 -8.11
CA VAL A 268 -18.37 -26.82 -8.49
C VAL A 268 -17.26 -25.94 -9.08
N ASN A 269 -17.57 -25.29 -10.21
CA ASN A 269 -16.75 -24.19 -10.71
C ASN A 269 -17.15 -22.90 -9.99
N LEU A 270 -16.31 -22.41 -9.06
CA LEU A 270 -16.60 -21.19 -8.28
C LEU A 270 -16.73 -19.92 -9.13
N ALA A 271 -16.16 -19.87 -10.34
CA ALA A 271 -16.35 -18.75 -11.25
C ALA A 271 -17.77 -18.73 -11.88
N LYS A 272 -18.46 -19.87 -11.84
CA LYS A 272 -19.83 -20.06 -12.34
C LYS A 272 -20.59 -21.02 -11.41
N PRO A 273 -20.93 -20.60 -10.20
CA PRO A 273 -21.42 -21.50 -9.16
C PRO A 273 -22.87 -21.96 -9.34
N GLN A 274 -23.57 -21.47 -10.36
CA GLN A 274 -24.97 -21.84 -10.63
C GLN A 274 -25.06 -23.25 -11.19
N SER A 275 -25.25 -24.24 -10.33
CA SER A 275 -25.39 -25.66 -10.70
C SER A 275 -26.05 -26.46 -9.59
N GLY A 276 -26.60 -27.66 -9.90
CA GLY A 276 -27.10 -28.60 -8.92
C GLY A 276 -26.04 -29.02 -7.88
N LEU A 277 -24.76 -29.09 -8.30
CA LEU A 277 -23.64 -29.41 -7.40
C LEU A 277 -23.45 -28.34 -6.31
N THR A 278 -23.72 -27.08 -6.64
CA THR A 278 -23.70 -25.98 -5.65
C THR A 278 -24.83 -26.13 -4.64
N GLU A 279 -26.03 -26.46 -5.12
CA GLU A 279 -27.18 -26.71 -4.25
C GLU A 279 -26.91 -27.88 -3.32
N ASP A 280 -26.33 -28.96 -3.80
CA ASP A 280 -25.96 -30.11 -2.99
C ASP A 280 -24.93 -29.76 -1.90
N ALA A 281 -23.91 -28.96 -2.23
CA ALA A 281 -22.92 -28.51 -1.26
C ALA A 281 -23.53 -27.60 -0.19
N LEU A 282 -24.42 -26.67 -0.59
CA LEU A 282 -25.16 -25.81 0.34
C LEU A 282 -26.09 -26.60 1.25
N ARG A 283 -26.85 -27.55 0.69
CA ARG A 283 -27.70 -28.47 1.48
C ARG A 283 -26.86 -29.23 2.50
N PHE A 284 -25.72 -29.79 2.05
CA PHE A 284 -24.83 -30.51 2.95
C PHE A 284 -24.28 -29.64 4.07
N TYR A 285 -23.89 -28.40 3.77
CA TYR A 285 -23.42 -27.43 4.78
C TYR A 285 -24.48 -27.12 5.84
N THR A 286 -25.76 -27.11 5.46
CA THR A 286 -26.89 -26.73 6.36
C THR A 286 -27.43 -27.89 7.21
N ILE A 287 -26.93 -29.11 7.05
CA ILE A 287 -27.38 -30.28 7.81
C ILE A 287 -26.47 -30.67 8.99
N PHE A 288 -25.45 -29.83 9.25
CA PHE A 288 -24.64 -29.92 10.48
C PHE A 288 -25.34 -29.22 11.68
#